data_1331291639dc16c5a7c8b0712c8af6e0
#
_entry.id   1331291639dc16c5a7c8b0712c8af6e0
#
_cell.length_a   1.000
_cell.length_b   1.000
_cell.length_c   1.000
_cell.angle_alpha   90.00
_cell.angle_beta   90.00
_cell.angle_gamma   90.00
#
_symmetry.space_group_name_H-M   'P 1'
#
loop_
_entity.id
_entity.type
_entity.pdbx_description
1 polymer ?
#
loop_
_entity_poly.entity_id
_entity_poly.type
_entity_poly.pdbx_seq_one_letter_code
_entity_poly.pdbx_strand_id
1 'polypeptide(L)'
;TYLVSRTDLKGIITYANDAFVAISGFTREELIGSSHNIVRHPDMPEAAFADLWATVKKGLPWRGLVKNRCKNGDFYWVDAFVVPIKSDGRIIGYQSVRTPAQSNRRAAAEAAYRAAGQTGSLPRTGRRSLPLAARMWGSIAVILALMLLVGVIGLRGVSESNQSLQVLYQDKQVPSNLANKMMFLLSDNRSQIMLALQHDPANPSAKLHDHPLEL
;
A
#
# COMPACT_ATOMS: atom_id res chain seq x y z
N THR A 1 -24.78 -9.89 19.77
CA THR A 1 -25.51 -8.93 20.65
C THR A 1 -24.55 -7.86 21.14
N TYR A 2 -24.96 -6.58 21.07
CA TYR A 2 -24.17 -5.45 21.56
C TYR A 2 -24.63 -5.06 22.96
N LEU A 3 -23.69 -4.85 23.88
CA LEU A 3 -23.95 -4.30 25.20
C LEU A 3 -23.69 -2.79 25.13
N VAL A 4 -24.72 -1.98 25.38
CA VAL A 4 -24.61 -0.51 25.25
C VAL A 4 -24.92 0.12 26.59
N SER A 5 -24.07 1.06 27.02
CA SER A 5 -24.34 1.94 28.16
C SER A 5 -23.87 3.38 27.84
N ARG A 6 -24.49 4.36 28.50
CA ARG A 6 -24.04 5.75 28.55
C ARG A 6 -23.77 6.16 29.98
N THR A 7 -22.84 7.06 30.14
CA THR A 7 -22.52 7.68 31.42
C THR A 7 -22.45 9.20 31.28
N ASP A 8 -22.58 9.88 32.39
CA ASP A 8 -22.21 11.28 32.51
C ASP A 8 -20.69 11.46 32.54
N LEU A 9 -20.21 12.68 32.76
CA LEU A 9 -18.79 13.01 32.85
C LEU A 9 -18.07 12.37 34.05
N LYS A 10 -18.82 11.99 35.09
CA LYS A 10 -18.32 11.34 36.31
C LYS A 10 -18.28 9.82 36.20
N GLY A 11 -18.82 9.25 35.09
CA GLY A 11 -18.92 7.81 34.90
C GLY A 11 -20.12 7.19 35.58
N ILE A 12 -21.14 7.98 35.91
CA ILE A 12 -22.43 7.51 36.41
C ILE A 12 -23.29 7.05 35.24
N ILE A 13 -23.83 5.85 35.32
CA ILE A 13 -24.63 5.24 34.25
C ILE A 13 -25.96 6.01 34.11
N THR A 14 -26.21 6.54 32.93
CA THR A 14 -27.44 7.24 32.56
C THR A 14 -28.32 6.43 31.60
N TYR A 15 -27.75 5.39 30.96
CA TYR A 15 -28.47 4.50 30.05
C TYR A 15 -27.82 3.11 30.05
N ALA A 16 -28.64 2.07 29.99
CA ALA A 16 -28.22 0.67 29.80
C ALA A 16 -29.26 -0.03 28.91
N ASN A 17 -28.81 -0.74 27.87
CA ASN A 17 -29.73 -1.54 27.07
C ASN A 17 -30.04 -2.89 27.73
N ASP A 18 -31.11 -3.57 27.27
CA ASP A 18 -31.57 -4.83 27.84
C ASP A 18 -30.49 -5.92 27.83
N ALA A 19 -29.68 -5.98 26.80
CA ALA A 19 -28.58 -6.94 26.71
C ALA A 19 -27.54 -6.73 27.83
N PHE A 20 -27.24 -5.47 28.18
CA PHE A 20 -26.32 -5.16 29.26
C PHE A 20 -26.93 -5.47 30.63
N VAL A 21 -28.22 -5.17 30.84
CA VAL A 21 -28.98 -5.58 32.03
C VAL A 21 -28.93 -7.11 32.18
N ALA A 22 -29.30 -7.83 31.13
CA ALA A 22 -29.38 -9.30 31.16
C ALA A 22 -28.04 -9.97 31.47
N ILE A 23 -26.95 -9.55 30.84
CA ILE A 23 -25.64 -10.20 31.04
C ILE A 23 -25.02 -9.84 32.39
N SER A 24 -25.28 -8.63 32.90
CA SER A 24 -24.68 -8.16 34.16
C SER A 24 -25.39 -8.75 35.38
N GLY A 25 -26.67 -9.18 35.23
CA GLY A 25 -27.48 -9.66 36.28
C GLY A 25 -27.99 -8.58 37.27
N PHE A 26 -27.67 -7.31 37.02
CA PHE A 26 -28.20 -6.17 37.74
C PHE A 26 -29.52 -5.72 37.09
N THR A 27 -30.45 -5.22 37.89
CA THR A 27 -31.65 -4.58 37.34
C THR A 27 -31.31 -3.22 36.73
N ARG A 28 -32.20 -2.68 35.90
CA ARG A 28 -32.01 -1.37 35.29
C ARG A 28 -31.93 -0.26 36.34
N GLU A 29 -32.76 -0.38 37.38
CA GLU A 29 -32.82 0.55 38.50
C GLU A 29 -31.55 0.55 39.34
N GLU A 30 -30.90 -0.62 39.47
CA GLU A 30 -29.62 -0.74 40.15
C GLU A 30 -28.44 -0.17 39.29
N LEU A 31 -28.56 -0.23 37.97
CA LEU A 31 -27.51 0.28 37.06
C LEU A 31 -27.61 1.79 36.89
N ILE A 32 -28.81 2.33 36.63
CA ILE A 32 -28.99 3.76 36.38
C ILE A 32 -28.74 4.54 37.70
N GLY A 33 -27.90 5.59 37.59
CA GLY A 33 -27.48 6.37 38.76
C GLY A 33 -26.30 5.79 39.53
N SER A 34 -25.88 4.55 39.21
CA SER A 34 -24.72 3.93 39.84
C SER A 34 -23.45 4.21 39.01
N SER A 35 -22.29 4.22 39.71
CA SER A 35 -21.00 4.28 39.02
C SER A 35 -20.81 3.05 38.15
N HIS A 36 -20.24 3.24 36.92
CA HIS A 36 -19.94 2.13 36.03
C HIS A 36 -18.99 1.10 36.65
N ASN A 37 -18.31 1.43 37.73
CA ASN A 37 -17.49 0.50 38.52
C ASN A 37 -18.27 -0.64 39.14
N ILE A 38 -19.60 -0.57 39.20
CA ILE A 38 -20.47 -1.66 39.71
C ILE A 38 -20.22 -3.00 39.01
N VAL A 39 -19.90 -2.96 37.71
CA VAL A 39 -19.55 -4.13 36.89
C VAL A 39 -18.03 -4.34 36.72
N ARG A 40 -17.18 -3.58 37.40
CA ARG A 40 -15.72 -3.75 37.29
C ARG A 40 -15.30 -5.05 38.00
N HIS A 41 -14.55 -5.90 37.30
CA HIS A 41 -13.92 -7.06 37.90
C HIS A 41 -12.65 -6.65 38.68
N PRO A 42 -12.37 -7.23 39.88
CA PRO A 42 -11.19 -6.91 40.67
C PRO A 42 -9.86 -7.12 39.97
N ASP A 43 -9.77 -8.14 39.08
CA ASP A 43 -8.56 -8.43 38.32
C ASP A 43 -8.21 -7.35 37.28
N MET A 44 -9.10 -6.39 37.03
CA MET A 44 -8.82 -5.32 36.08
C MET A 44 -7.91 -4.27 36.69
N PRO A 45 -6.69 -4.09 36.15
CA PRO A 45 -5.72 -3.14 36.71
C PRO A 45 -6.23 -1.70 36.60
N GLU A 46 -5.90 -0.88 37.60
CA GLU A 46 -6.26 0.54 37.60
C GLU A 46 -5.69 1.28 36.39
N ALA A 47 -4.51 0.87 35.95
CA ALA A 47 -3.86 1.43 34.77
C ALA A 47 -4.71 1.35 33.48
N ALA A 48 -5.54 0.30 33.32
CA ALA A 48 -6.41 0.16 32.16
C ALA A 48 -7.51 1.23 32.15
N PHE A 49 -8.06 1.55 33.31
CA PHE A 49 -9.07 2.60 33.45
C PHE A 49 -8.45 3.99 33.42
N ALA A 50 -7.24 4.17 33.96
CA ALA A 50 -6.49 5.41 33.83
C ALA A 50 -6.23 5.77 32.36
N ASP A 51 -5.83 4.79 31.54
CA ASP A 51 -5.64 4.96 30.08
C ASP A 51 -6.97 5.28 29.38
N LEU A 52 -8.06 4.58 29.71
CA LEU A 52 -9.40 4.87 29.20
C LEU A 52 -9.76 6.34 29.46
N TRP A 53 -9.72 6.76 30.74
CA TRP A 53 -10.12 8.10 31.12
C TRP A 53 -9.23 9.18 30.52
N ALA A 54 -7.90 8.96 30.46
CA ALA A 54 -6.98 9.87 29.84
C ALA A 54 -7.26 10.06 28.33
N THR A 55 -7.75 9.02 27.66
CA THR A 55 -8.06 9.04 26.23
C THR A 55 -9.41 9.73 25.96
N VAL A 56 -10.48 9.31 26.64
CA VAL A 56 -11.84 9.82 26.35
C VAL A 56 -12.02 11.28 26.79
N LYS A 57 -11.34 11.73 27.84
CA LYS A 57 -11.33 13.14 28.29
C LYS A 57 -10.66 14.07 27.26
N LYS A 58 -9.75 13.56 26.42
CA LYS A 58 -9.17 14.29 25.29
C LYS A 58 -10.09 14.35 24.07
N GLY A 59 -11.28 13.78 24.16
CA GLY A 59 -12.24 13.72 23.06
C GLY A 59 -11.94 12.63 22.03
N LEU A 60 -11.05 11.68 22.36
CA LEU A 60 -10.64 10.58 21.51
C LEU A 60 -11.38 9.28 21.87
N PRO A 61 -11.66 8.40 20.90
CA PRO A 61 -12.22 7.08 21.16
C PRO A 61 -11.18 6.18 21.82
N TRP A 62 -11.64 5.34 22.76
CA TRP A 62 -10.85 4.29 23.40
C TRP A 62 -11.37 2.91 23.06
N ARG A 63 -10.48 1.93 22.89
CA ARG A 63 -10.84 0.53 22.70
C ARG A 63 -9.91 -0.38 23.50
N GLY A 64 -10.52 -1.34 24.21
CA GLY A 64 -9.75 -2.31 24.98
C GLY A 64 -10.58 -3.51 25.40
N LEU A 65 -9.90 -4.58 25.80
CA LEU A 65 -10.54 -5.74 26.39
C LEU A 65 -10.81 -5.46 27.86
N VAL A 66 -12.03 -5.73 28.31
CA VAL A 66 -12.45 -5.50 29.70
C VAL A 66 -13.07 -6.77 30.26
N LYS A 67 -12.62 -7.16 31.46
CA LYS A 67 -13.24 -8.20 32.28
C LYS A 67 -14.24 -7.52 33.21
N ASN A 68 -15.50 -7.87 33.07
CA ASN A 68 -16.59 -7.40 33.94
C ASN A 68 -17.04 -8.51 34.85
N ARG A 69 -17.61 -8.16 36.01
CA ARG A 69 -18.29 -9.07 36.91
C ARG A 69 -19.82 -8.94 36.81
N CYS A 70 -20.50 -10.04 36.98
CA CYS A 70 -21.95 -10.08 37.18
C CYS A 70 -22.32 -9.92 38.65
N LYS A 71 -23.58 -9.62 38.91
CA LYS A 71 -24.12 -9.51 40.29
C LYS A 71 -24.00 -10.81 41.11
N ASN A 72 -24.11 -11.96 40.44
CA ASN A 72 -23.97 -13.29 41.04
C ASN A 72 -22.52 -13.75 41.28
N GLY A 73 -21.53 -12.94 40.91
CA GLY A 73 -20.11 -13.25 41.03
C GLY A 73 -19.46 -13.83 39.77
N ASP A 74 -20.23 -14.21 38.78
CA ASP A 74 -19.70 -14.62 37.47
C ASP A 74 -18.99 -13.46 36.77
N PHE A 75 -18.29 -13.75 35.69
CA PHE A 75 -17.58 -12.73 34.90
C PHE A 75 -17.72 -12.96 33.39
N TYR A 76 -17.57 -11.89 32.65
CA TYR A 76 -17.56 -11.91 31.20
C TYR A 76 -16.51 -10.96 30.60
N TRP A 77 -15.96 -11.38 29.49
CA TRP A 77 -14.98 -10.56 28.73
C TRP A 77 -15.62 -9.88 27.55
N VAL A 78 -15.34 -8.61 27.39
CA VAL A 78 -15.83 -7.79 26.29
C VAL A 78 -14.70 -7.03 25.58
N ASP A 79 -14.84 -6.83 24.27
CA ASP A 79 -14.10 -5.83 23.51
C ASP A 79 -14.93 -4.54 23.60
N ALA A 80 -14.47 -3.61 24.40
CA ALA A 80 -15.16 -2.36 24.70
C ALA A 80 -14.65 -1.23 23.80
N PHE A 81 -15.59 -0.52 23.18
CA PHE A 81 -15.36 0.69 22.42
C PHE A 81 -16.09 1.84 23.10
N VAL A 82 -15.32 2.82 23.59
CA VAL A 82 -15.85 3.96 24.34
C VAL A 82 -15.59 5.24 23.60
N VAL A 83 -16.63 6.03 23.38
CA VAL A 83 -16.56 7.30 22.67
C VAL A 83 -17.14 8.43 23.53
N PRO A 84 -16.58 9.64 23.47
CA PRO A 84 -17.19 10.81 24.08
C PRO A 84 -18.42 11.23 23.29
N ILE A 85 -19.50 11.55 24.02
CA ILE A 85 -20.72 12.17 23.48
C ILE A 85 -20.51 13.67 23.55
N LYS A 86 -20.70 14.37 22.43
CA LYS A 86 -20.53 15.83 22.34
C LYS A 86 -21.85 16.50 22.02
N SER A 87 -22.09 17.64 22.65
CA SER A 87 -23.12 18.60 22.29
C SER A 87 -22.49 19.98 22.23
N ASP A 88 -22.73 20.74 21.17
CA ASP A 88 -22.18 22.08 20.93
C ASP A 88 -20.65 22.16 21.13
N GLY A 89 -19.94 21.10 20.64
CA GLY A 89 -18.49 21.00 20.75
C GLY A 89 -17.96 20.60 22.13
N ARG A 90 -18.81 20.50 23.17
CA ARG A 90 -18.44 20.11 24.52
C ARG A 90 -18.76 18.65 24.79
N ILE A 91 -17.89 17.95 25.52
CA ILE A 91 -18.17 16.58 25.95
C ILE A 91 -19.23 16.66 27.08
N ILE A 92 -20.32 15.93 26.90
CA ILE A 92 -21.43 15.85 27.88
C ILE A 92 -21.55 14.50 28.56
N GLY A 93 -20.83 13.49 28.09
CA GLY A 93 -20.83 12.13 28.60
C GLY A 93 -20.06 11.17 27.72
N TYR A 94 -20.21 9.89 28.02
CA TYR A 94 -19.51 8.82 27.27
C TYR A 94 -20.49 7.71 26.90
N GLN A 95 -20.30 7.12 25.72
CA GLN A 95 -21.03 5.93 25.29
C GLN A 95 -20.06 4.77 25.13
N SER A 96 -20.43 3.64 25.69
CA SER A 96 -19.70 2.39 25.54
C SER A 96 -20.53 1.38 24.75
N VAL A 97 -19.95 0.84 23.70
CA VAL A 97 -20.47 -0.29 22.94
C VAL A 97 -19.51 -1.46 23.10
N ARG A 98 -20.03 -2.62 23.45
CA ARG A 98 -19.21 -3.80 23.78
C ARG A 98 -19.70 -5.01 23.01
N THR A 99 -18.76 -5.81 22.56
CA THR A 99 -18.99 -7.12 21.93
C THR A 99 -18.29 -8.22 22.73
N PRO A 100 -18.72 -9.49 22.62
CA PRO A 100 -17.99 -10.59 23.23
C PRO A 100 -16.52 -10.60 22.77
N ALA A 101 -15.59 -10.74 23.70
CA ALA A 101 -14.18 -10.82 23.37
C ALA A 101 -13.84 -12.16 22.72
N GLN A 102 -13.05 -12.12 21.65
CA GLN A 102 -12.54 -13.32 20.98
C GLN A 102 -11.59 -14.11 21.90
N SER A 103 -11.68 -15.44 21.89
CA SER A 103 -10.94 -16.32 22.82
C SER A 103 -9.41 -16.15 22.71
N ASN A 104 -8.87 -16.01 21.50
CA ASN A 104 -7.44 -15.81 21.25
C ASN A 104 -6.91 -14.48 21.83
N ARG A 105 -7.74 -13.45 21.91
CA ARG A 105 -7.37 -12.14 22.45
C ARG A 105 -7.50 -12.09 23.99
N ARG A 106 -8.33 -12.94 24.60
CA ARG A 106 -8.52 -13.00 26.06
C ARG A 106 -7.24 -13.41 26.77
N ALA A 107 -6.61 -14.51 26.35
CA ALA A 107 -5.39 -15.02 26.99
C ALA A 107 -4.24 -13.99 26.97
N ALA A 108 -4.07 -13.30 25.84
CA ALA A 108 -3.07 -12.23 25.73
C ALA A 108 -3.39 -11.03 26.63
N ALA A 109 -4.66 -10.62 26.71
CA ALA A 109 -5.09 -9.53 27.58
C ALA A 109 -4.93 -9.88 29.06
N GLU A 110 -5.28 -11.10 29.44
CA GLU A 110 -5.16 -11.57 30.82
C GLU A 110 -3.71 -11.60 31.28
N ALA A 111 -2.80 -12.10 30.43
CA ALA A 111 -1.37 -12.06 30.71
C ALA A 111 -0.84 -10.62 30.86
N ALA A 112 -1.26 -9.71 29.95
CA ALA A 112 -0.88 -8.31 29.98
C ALA A 112 -1.42 -7.59 31.24
N TYR A 113 -2.64 -7.86 31.65
CA TYR A 113 -3.26 -7.25 32.84
C TYR A 113 -2.67 -7.79 34.13
N ARG A 114 -2.33 -9.07 34.19
CA ARG A 114 -1.59 -9.65 35.32
C ARG A 114 -0.21 -8.99 35.50
N ALA A 115 0.52 -8.81 34.41
CA ALA A 115 1.80 -8.08 34.42
C ALA A 115 1.62 -6.62 34.83
N ALA A 116 0.58 -5.95 34.31
CA ALA A 116 0.27 -4.56 34.68
C ALA A 116 -0.11 -4.39 36.14
N GLY A 117 -0.78 -5.36 36.75
CA GLY A 117 -1.08 -5.38 38.18
C GLY A 117 0.18 -5.42 39.05
N GLN A 118 1.25 -6.05 38.55
CA GLN A 118 2.55 -6.11 39.25
C GLN A 118 3.42 -4.87 39.00
N THR A 119 3.36 -4.27 37.83
CA THR A 119 4.23 -3.15 37.41
C THR A 119 3.57 -1.79 37.53
N GLY A 120 2.25 -1.73 37.78
CA GLY A 120 1.49 -0.48 37.81
C GLY A 120 1.29 0.20 36.45
N SER A 121 1.80 -0.39 35.37
CA SER A 121 1.70 0.17 34.02
C SER A 121 1.28 -0.88 32.99
N LEU A 122 0.42 -0.50 32.05
CA LEU A 122 0.09 -1.36 30.92
C LEU A 122 1.32 -1.53 30.03
N PRO A 123 1.66 -2.77 29.61
CA PRO A 123 2.63 -2.98 28.57
C PRO A 123 2.14 -2.22 27.32
N ARG A 124 2.94 -1.32 26.81
CA ARG A 124 2.63 -0.61 25.56
C ARG A 124 2.67 -1.62 24.41
N THR A 125 1.56 -2.33 24.20
CA THR A 125 1.30 -3.14 22.99
C THR A 125 1.00 -2.24 21.79
N GLY A 126 1.65 -1.10 21.73
CA GLY A 126 1.63 -0.25 20.57
C GLY A 126 2.43 -0.92 19.46
N ARG A 127 1.79 -1.72 18.61
CA ARG A 127 2.19 -1.69 17.21
C ARG A 127 2.18 -0.20 16.85
N ARG A 128 3.37 0.40 16.75
CA ARG A 128 3.53 1.70 16.12
C ARG A 128 2.98 1.53 14.70
N SER A 129 1.69 1.67 14.52
CA SER A 129 1.13 1.83 13.20
C SER A 129 1.72 3.13 12.69
N LEU A 130 2.58 3.02 11.69
CA LEU A 130 3.06 4.19 10.98
C LEU A 130 1.84 5.06 10.65
N PRO A 131 1.89 6.37 10.89
CA PRO A 131 0.79 7.26 10.57
C PRO A 131 0.38 7.04 9.11
N LEU A 132 -0.89 7.17 8.81
CA LEU A 132 -1.45 6.91 7.48
C LEU A 132 -0.64 7.64 6.39
N ALA A 133 -0.22 8.88 6.67
CA ALA A 133 0.65 9.65 5.79
C ALA A 133 1.97 8.92 5.50
N ALA A 134 2.66 8.37 6.50
CA ALA A 134 3.92 7.64 6.29
C ALA A 134 3.72 6.35 5.47
N ARG A 135 2.59 5.68 5.61
CA ARG A 135 2.24 4.51 4.78
C ARG A 135 1.97 4.91 3.33
N MET A 136 1.27 6.02 3.11
CA MET A 136 1.01 6.56 1.77
C MET A 136 2.32 7.03 1.10
N TRP A 137 3.15 7.79 1.80
CA TRP A 137 4.44 8.22 1.26
C TRP A 137 5.38 7.05 0.99
N GLY A 138 5.36 6.01 1.83
CA GLY A 138 6.11 4.78 1.61
C GLY A 138 5.71 4.05 0.32
N SER A 139 4.41 3.91 0.05
CA SER A 139 3.94 3.29 -1.20
C SER A 139 4.28 4.11 -2.43
N ILE A 140 4.17 5.44 -2.38
CA ILE A 140 4.57 6.34 -3.48
C ILE A 140 6.07 6.21 -3.75
N ALA A 141 6.91 6.19 -2.72
CA ALA A 141 8.36 6.02 -2.87
C ALA A 141 8.74 4.70 -3.55
N VAL A 142 8.05 3.60 -3.21
CA VAL A 142 8.26 2.29 -3.87
C VAL A 142 7.88 2.35 -5.35
N ILE A 143 6.74 2.96 -5.69
CA ILE A 143 6.30 3.10 -7.08
C ILE A 143 7.31 3.93 -7.89
N LEU A 144 7.78 5.05 -7.35
CA LEU A 144 8.78 5.89 -8.01
C LEU A 144 10.11 5.14 -8.21
N ALA A 145 10.55 4.36 -7.22
CA ALA A 145 11.75 3.53 -7.34
C ALA A 145 11.62 2.48 -8.45
N LEU A 146 10.45 1.83 -8.55
CA LEU A 146 10.17 0.88 -9.62
C LEU A 146 10.13 1.54 -11.00
N MET A 147 9.52 2.72 -11.12
CA MET A 147 9.53 3.50 -12.38
C MET A 147 10.94 3.88 -12.81
N LEU A 148 11.77 4.30 -11.86
CA LEU A 148 13.16 4.63 -12.11
C LEU A 148 13.96 3.41 -12.57
N LEU A 149 13.75 2.26 -11.96
CA LEU A 149 14.37 0.99 -12.36
C LEU A 149 13.99 0.60 -13.79
N VAL A 150 12.68 0.66 -14.12
CA VAL A 150 12.18 0.37 -15.47
C VAL A 150 12.75 1.36 -16.48
N GLY A 151 12.85 2.65 -16.13
CA GLY A 151 13.47 3.68 -16.96
C GLY A 151 14.94 3.38 -17.28
N VAL A 152 15.72 2.98 -16.27
CA VAL A 152 17.13 2.61 -16.46
C VAL A 152 17.29 1.38 -17.35
N ILE A 153 16.47 0.35 -17.16
CA ILE A 153 16.47 -0.86 -17.98
C ILE A 153 16.08 -0.51 -19.42
N GLY A 154 15.05 0.32 -19.60
CA GLY A 154 14.61 0.78 -20.91
C GLY A 154 15.69 1.55 -21.68
N LEU A 155 16.38 2.48 -21.01
CA LEU A 155 17.49 3.25 -21.61
C LEU A 155 18.66 2.35 -22.02
N ARG A 156 19.01 1.34 -21.21
CA ARG A 156 20.05 0.35 -21.57
C ARG A 156 19.64 -0.47 -22.79
N GLY A 157 18.39 -0.95 -22.83
CA GLY A 157 17.88 -1.69 -23.98
C GLY A 157 17.90 -0.89 -25.29
N VAL A 158 17.55 0.40 -25.23
CA VAL A 158 17.63 1.30 -26.40
C VAL A 158 19.10 1.52 -26.84
N SER A 159 20.02 1.66 -25.87
CA SER A 159 21.45 1.83 -26.17
C SER A 159 22.05 0.59 -26.87
N GLU A 160 21.73 -0.62 -26.38
CA GLU A 160 22.18 -1.87 -27.00
C GLU A 160 21.55 -2.08 -28.39
N SER A 161 20.28 -1.75 -28.57
CA SER A 161 19.62 -1.79 -29.89
C SER A 161 20.25 -0.86 -30.87
N ASN A 162 20.64 0.34 -30.44
CA ASN A 162 21.29 1.33 -31.31
C ASN A 162 22.72 0.91 -31.73
N GLN A 163 23.48 0.26 -30.84
CA GLN A 163 24.76 -0.32 -31.15
C GLN A 163 24.63 -1.48 -32.16
N SER A 164 23.66 -2.34 -31.99
CA SER A 164 23.41 -3.45 -32.92
C SER A 164 23.00 -2.97 -34.30
N LEU A 165 22.25 -1.87 -34.40
CA LEU A 165 21.92 -1.22 -35.69
C LEU A 165 23.13 -0.62 -36.35
N GLN A 166 24.06 0.01 -35.63
CA GLN A 166 25.31 0.57 -36.20
C GLN A 166 26.21 -0.54 -36.73
N VAL A 167 26.36 -1.66 -36.02
CA VAL A 167 27.14 -2.81 -36.49
C VAL A 167 26.54 -3.40 -37.77
N LEU A 168 25.20 -3.60 -37.81
CA LEU A 168 24.53 -4.09 -39.02
C LEU A 168 24.68 -3.15 -40.21
N TYR A 169 24.66 -1.84 -39.97
CA TYR A 169 24.86 -0.85 -41.06
C TYR A 169 26.28 -0.85 -41.55
N GLN A 170 27.29 -0.86 -40.69
CA GLN A 170 28.70 -0.84 -41.09
C GLN A 170 29.18 -2.16 -41.70
N ASP A 171 28.78 -3.30 -41.10
CA ASP A 171 29.30 -4.61 -41.52
C ASP A 171 28.58 -5.21 -42.74
N LYS A 172 27.32 -4.84 -42.99
CA LYS A 172 26.56 -5.42 -44.11
C LYS A 172 26.13 -4.43 -45.17
N GLN A 173 25.60 -3.27 -44.80
CA GLN A 173 25.11 -2.32 -45.81
C GLN A 173 26.22 -1.55 -46.52
N VAL A 174 27.26 -1.11 -45.83
CA VAL A 174 28.35 -0.35 -46.41
C VAL A 174 29.16 -1.22 -47.38
N PRO A 175 29.58 -2.46 -47.02
CA PRO A 175 30.28 -3.34 -47.97
C PRO A 175 29.39 -3.73 -49.18
N SER A 176 28.11 -3.98 -49.00
CA SER A 176 27.19 -4.31 -50.08
C SER A 176 27.06 -3.15 -51.11
N ASN A 177 26.92 -1.93 -50.61
CA ASN A 177 26.86 -0.74 -51.47
C ASN A 177 28.18 -0.49 -52.21
N LEU A 178 29.33 -0.76 -51.57
CA LEU A 178 30.64 -0.65 -52.18
C LEU A 178 30.81 -1.70 -53.28
N ALA A 179 30.40 -2.95 -53.03
CA ALA A 179 30.45 -4.01 -54.02
C ALA A 179 29.57 -3.72 -55.26
N ASN A 180 28.33 -3.21 -55.02
CA ASN A 180 27.45 -2.79 -56.10
C ASN A 180 28.02 -1.63 -56.89
N LYS A 181 28.66 -0.65 -56.26
CA LYS A 181 29.34 0.45 -56.95
C LYS A 181 30.53 -0.02 -57.75
N MET A 182 31.32 -0.96 -57.22
CA MET A 182 32.41 -1.59 -57.97
C MET A 182 31.89 -2.37 -59.18
N MET A 183 30.83 -3.14 -59.07
CA MET A 183 30.21 -3.84 -60.18
C MET A 183 29.71 -2.87 -61.27
N PHE A 184 29.08 -1.75 -60.85
CA PHE A 184 28.63 -0.72 -61.78
C PHE A 184 29.81 -0.10 -62.52
N LEU A 185 30.88 0.30 -61.84
CA LEU A 185 32.09 0.88 -62.44
C LEU A 185 32.79 -0.12 -63.38
N LEU A 186 32.86 -1.39 -63.05
CA LEU A 186 33.40 -2.44 -63.91
C LEU A 186 32.55 -2.63 -65.19
N SER A 187 31.23 -2.58 -65.03
CA SER A 187 30.29 -2.65 -66.17
C SER A 187 30.46 -1.43 -67.11
N ASP A 188 30.57 -0.23 -66.55
CA ASP A 188 30.74 0.99 -67.29
C ASP A 188 32.10 1.00 -68.04
N ASN A 189 33.19 0.62 -67.36
CA ASN A 189 34.50 0.47 -67.94
C ASN A 189 34.53 -0.54 -69.09
N ARG A 190 33.85 -1.68 -68.92
CA ARG A 190 33.67 -2.69 -69.94
C ARG A 190 32.95 -2.12 -71.17
N SER A 191 31.84 -1.36 -70.91
CA SER A 191 31.12 -0.70 -72.02
C SER A 191 31.98 0.31 -72.78
N GLN A 192 32.76 1.11 -72.07
CA GLN A 192 33.65 2.07 -72.66
C GLN A 192 34.78 1.41 -73.52
N ILE A 193 35.36 0.31 -72.99
CA ILE A 193 36.36 -0.47 -73.73
C ILE A 193 35.70 -1.09 -74.99
N MET A 194 34.51 -1.61 -74.90
CA MET A 194 33.80 -2.16 -76.08
C MET A 194 33.53 -1.07 -77.14
N LEU A 195 33.09 0.12 -76.69
CA LEU A 195 32.90 1.27 -77.54
C LEU A 195 34.23 1.72 -78.24
N ALA A 196 35.32 1.79 -77.50
CA ALA A 196 36.60 2.13 -78.00
C ALA A 196 37.11 1.11 -79.05
N LEU A 197 36.94 -0.19 -78.80
CA LEU A 197 37.26 -1.27 -79.70
C LEU A 197 36.37 -1.26 -80.95
N GLN A 198 35.16 -0.78 -80.88
CA GLN A 198 34.25 -0.64 -82.01
C GLN A 198 34.60 0.55 -82.86
N HIS A 199 35.28 1.58 -82.35
CA HIS A 199 35.74 2.73 -83.10
C HIS A 199 37.25 2.62 -83.55
N ASP A 200 37.91 1.52 -83.21
CA ASP A 200 39.27 1.27 -83.69
C ASP A 200 39.24 0.97 -85.20
N PRO A 201 39.83 1.81 -86.04
CA PRO A 201 39.81 1.62 -87.48
C PRO A 201 40.55 0.35 -87.95
N ALA A 202 41.32 -0.30 -87.05
CA ALA A 202 41.98 -1.60 -87.34
C ALA A 202 41.04 -2.80 -87.07
N ASN A 203 39.87 -2.61 -86.44
CA ASN A 203 38.95 -3.70 -86.12
C ASN A 203 37.98 -3.96 -87.27
N PRO A 204 37.98 -5.14 -87.88
CA PRO A 204 37.08 -5.46 -89.00
C PRO A 204 35.57 -5.32 -88.71
N SER A 205 35.19 -5.39 -87.48
CA SER A 205 33.78 -5.25 -87.00
C SER A 205 33.30 -3.79 -86.94
N ALA A 206 34.20 -2.79 -86.95
CA ALA A 206 33.83 -1.38 -86.89
C ALA A 206 33.16 -0.86 -88.18
N LYS A 207 33.32 -1.55 -89.29
CA LYS A 207 32.72 -1.19 -90.58
C LYS A 207 31.26 -1.61 -90.73
N LEU A 208 30.66 -2.35 -89.77
CA LEU A 208 29.29 -2.88 -89.87
C LEU A 208 28.21 -1.90 -89.31
N HIS A 209 28.60 -0.81 -88.71
CA HIS A 209 27.70 0.14 -88.05
C HIS A 209 27.71 1.56 -88.62
N ASP A 210 28.36 1.78 -89.79
CA ASP A 210 28.24 3.06 -90.55
C ASP A 210 26.88 2.99 -91.29
N HIS A 211 25.79 3.09 -90.61
CA HIS A 211 24.51 3.49 -91.20
C HIS A 211 24.49 5.03 -91.18
N PRO A 212 24.34 5.71 -92.26
CA PRO A 212 24.10 7.15 -92.24
C PRO A 212 22.74 7.35 -91.61
N LEU A 213 22.70 8.20 -90.61
CA LEU A 213 21.45 8.76 -90.10
C LEU A 213 20.88 9.59 -91.26
N GLU A 214 19.95 8.98 -91.97
CA GLU A 214 19.06 9.76 -92.84
C GLU A 214 18.09 10.53 -91.96
N LEU A 215 18.01 11.84 -92.20
CA LEU A 215 17.21 12.90 -91.60
C LEU A 215 15.75 12.57 -91.46
#